data_0a238fbe913f548b9c2466947b6e7843
#
_entry.id   0a238fbe913f548b9c2466947b6e7843
#
_cell.length_a   1.000
_cell.length_b   1.000
_cell.length_c   1.000
_cell.angle_alpha   90.00
_cell.angle_beta   90.00
_cell.angle_gamma   90.00
#
_symmetry.space_group_name_H-M   'P 1'
#
loop_
_entity.id
_entity.type
_entity.pdbx_description
1 polymer ?
#
loop_
_entity_poly.entity_id
_entity_poly.type
_entity_poly.pdbx_seq_one_letter_code
_entity_poly.pdbx_strand_id
1 'polypeptide(L)'
;MSDNWLKRWNDRYQEKAYAYGKNPNEFLKEQIQKLKIGSILFGAEGEGRNSVYAATLGWNVSAFDISIEGNKKAMQLAKEHNVSIDYRVGQLPNLKFDPGQFDAIALIYAHFPLNIRTEYHKLLDQKLKKGGNIILEAFSKNNLEYRSKNPKIGGPPTTELLFSIDEIKSDFENYEILELVEKEIELSEGLYHNGKGSVVRFVGRKTH
;
A
#
# COMPACT_ATOMS: atom_id res chain seq x y z
N MET A 1 1.60 15.97 -6.72
CA MET A 1 0.51 15.27 -7.46
C MET A 1 -0.47 16.30 -8.00
N SER A 2 -1.13 16.02 -9.13
CA SER A 2 -2.10 16.98 -9.72
C SER A 2 -3.41 17.00 -8.91
N ASP A 3 -4.15 18.13 -8.99
CA ASP A 3 -5.49 18.28 -8.36
C ASP A 3 -6.47 17.19 -8.84
N ASN A 4 -6.36 16.74 -10.08
CA ASN A 4 -7.15 15.64 -10.62
C ASN A 4 -6.92 14.31 -9.91
N TRP A 5 -5.67 14.04 -9.45
CA TRP A 5 -5.34 12.82 -8.71
C TRP A 5 -5.98 12.83 -7.31
N LEU A 6 -5.86 13.94 -6.60
CA LEU A 6 -6.51 14.14 -5.30
C LEU A 6 -8.02 14.05 -5.41
N LYS A 7 -8.62 14.75 -6.40
CA LYS A 7 -10.06 14.72 -6.63
C LYS A 7 -10.55 13.30 -6.88
N ARG A 8 -9.88 12.53 -7.74
CA ARG A 8 -10.23 11.14 -8.04
C ARG A 8 -10.33 10.26 -6.80
N TRP A 9 -9.37 10.40 -5.86
CA TRP A 9 -9.37 9.58 -4.65
C TRP A 9 -10.40 10.05 -3.63
N ASN A 10 -10.60 11.36 -3.47
CA ASN A 10 -11.67 11.87 -2.65
C ASN A 10 -13.05 11.45 -3.17
N ASP A 11 -13.31 11.57 -4.48
CA ASP A 11 -14.57 11.13 -5.10
C ASP A 11 -14.81 9.62 -4.87
N ARG A 12 -13.77 8.80 -4.91
CA ARG A 12 -13.88 7.36 -4.65
C ARG A 12 -14.20 7.04 -3.20
N TYR A 13 -13.56 7.72 -2.26
CA TYR A 13 -13.68 7.40 -0.84
C TYR A 13 -14.84 8.13 -0.15
N GLN A 14 -15.46 9.15 -0.75
CA GLN A 14 -16.65 9.78 -0.19
C GLN A 14 -17.91 8.89 -0.27
N GLU A 15 -17.92 7.86 -1.13
CA GLU A 15 -19.02 6.91 -1.22
C GLU A 15 -19.24 6.18 0.12
N LYS A 16 -20.51 5.82 0.43
CA LYS A 16 -20.85 5.18 1.71
C LYS A 16 -20.13 3.82 1.88
N ALA A 17 -20.05 3.04 0.81
CA ALA A 17 -19.37 1.75 0.83
C ALA A 17 -17.84 1.93 0.87
N TYR A 18 -17.13 1.00 1.50
CA TYR A 18 -15.68 0.92 1.40
C TYR A 18 -15.29 0.39 0.01
N ALA A 19 -14.47 1.16 -0.70
CA ALA A 19 -14.10 0.85 -2.09
C ALA A 19 -13.44 -0.53 -2.24
N TYR A 20 -12.59 -0.87 -1.26
CA TYR A 20 -11.82 -2.12 -1.24
C TYR A 20 -12.18 -3.02 -0.06
N GLY A 21 -13.35 -2.82 0.56
CA GLY A 21 -13.79 -3.56 1.73
C GLY A 21 -13.07 -3.17 3.02
N LYS A 22 -13.40 -3.86 4.11
CA LYS A 22 -12.85 -3.63 5.45
C LYS A 22 -11.82 -4.69 5.87
N ASN A 23 -11.77 -5.82 5.16
CA ASN A 23 -10.81 -6.87 5.45
C ASN A 23 -9.41 -6.50 4.93
N PRO A 24 -8.34 -6.87 5.64
CA PRO A 24 -6.97 -6.63 5.17
C PRO A 24 -6.71 -7.40 3.87
N ASN A 25 -5.75 -6.91 3.11
CA ASN A 25 -5.19 -7.66 1.99
C ASN A 25 -4.57 -8.97 2.48
N GLU A 26 -4.86 -10.10 1.82
CA GLU A 26 -4.44 -11.42 2.28
C GLU A 26 -2.92 -11.59 2.27
N PHE A 27 -2.22 -11.04 1.28
CA PHE A 27 -0.75 -11.10 1.26
C PHE A 27 -0.12 -10.34 2.43
N LEU A 28 -0.61 -9.12 2.70
CA LEU A 28 -0.17 -8.37 3.87
C LEU A 28 -0.44 -9.17 5.16
N LYS A 29 -1.63 -9.74 5.30
CA LYS A 29 -2.01 -10.54 6.48
C LYS A 29 -1.07 -11.71 6.70
N GLU A 30 -0.68 -12.43 5.65
CA GLU A 30 0.28 -13.52 5.71
C GLU A 30 1.68 -13.05 6.11
N GLN A 31 2.14 -11.94 5.54
CA GLN A 31 3.51 -11.47 5.75
C GLN A 31 3.71 -10.77 7.09
N ILE A 32 2.77 -9.94 7.52
CA ILE A 32 2.89 -9.19 8.77
C ILE A 32 2.96 -10.11 10.00
N GLN A 33 2.30 -11.28 9.94
CA GLN A 33 2.33 -12.28 11.02
C GLN A 33 3.69 -12.97 11.18
N LYS A 34 4.56 -12.92 10.16
CA LYS A 34 5.92 -13.46 10.22
C LYS A 34 6.92 -12.48 10.84
N LEU A 35 6.50 -11.23 11.03
CA LEU A 35 7.36 -10.17 11.55
C LEU A 35 7.17 -10.00 13.07
N LYS A 36 8.23 -9.56 13.73
CA LYS A 36 8.15 -9.12 15.13
C LYS A 36 7.35 -7.81 15.20
N ILE A 37 6.36 -7.74 16.08
CA ILE A 37 5.56 -6.54 16.32
C ILE A 37 6.47 -5.36 16.71
N GLY A 38 6.25 -4.21 16.08
CA GLY A 38 7.01 -2.99 16.25
C GLY A 38 6.27 -1.78 15.70
N SER A 39 6.98 -0.86 15.06
CA SER A 39 6.41 0.30 14.35
C SER A 39 6.27 0.00 12.85
N ILE A 40 5.12 0.32 12.27
CA ILE A 40 4.85 0.11 10.83
C ILE A 40 4.25 1.35 10.19
N LEU A 41 4.68 1.64 8.95
CA LEU A 41 4.14 2.72 8.12
C LEU A 41 3.38 2.13 6.91
N PHE A 42 2.15 2.57 6.72
CA PHE A 42 1.34 2.27 5.53
C PHE A 42 1.32 3.47 4.59
N GLY A 43 1.77 3.28 3.35
CA GLY A 43 1.77 4.30 2.31
C GLY A 43 0.60 4.18 1.34
N ALA A 44 -0.04 5.30 0.98
CA ALA A 44 -1.24 5.35 0.13
C ALA A 44 -2.36 4.42 0.65
N GLU A 45 -2.66 4.53 1.95
CA GLU A 45 -3.45 3.56 2.71
C GLU A 45 -4.96 3.64 2.44
N GLY A 46 -5.43 4.77 1.94
CA GLY A 46 -6.84 4.97 1.60
C GLY A 46 -7.76 4.87 2.83
N GLU A 47 -8.66 3.89 2.84
CA GLU A 47 -9.73 3.75 3.84
C GLU A 47 -9.32 2.95 5.10
N GLY A 48 -8.03 2.59 5.25
CA GLY A 48 -7.47 2.09 6.51
C GLY A 48 -7.61 0.59 6.77
N ARG A 49 -8.06 -0.23 5.82
CA ARG A 49 -8.29 -1.67 6.03
C ARG A 49 -7.05 -2.42 6.52
N ASN A 50 -5.88 -2.07 6.01
CA ASN A 50 -4.61 -2.71 6.34
C ASN A 50 -4.00 -2.16 7.63
N SER A 51 -3.97 -0.84 7.78
CA SER A 51 -3.43 -0.16 8.95
C SER A 51 -4.23 -0.48 10.21
N VAL A 52 -5.56 -0.49 10.13
CA VAL A 52 -6.42 -0.88 11.25
C VAL A 52 -6.21 -2.33 11.64
N TYR A 53 -6.12 -3.25 10.64
CA TYR A 53 -5.79 -4.65 10.93
C TYR A 53 -4.45 -4.79 11.67
N ALA A 54 -3.39 -4.10 11.21
CA ALA A 54 -2.10 -4.14 11.90
C ALA A 54 -2.20 -3.62 13.35
N ALA A 55 -2.97 -2.56 13.58
CA ALA A 55 -3.22 -2.04 14.92
C ALA A 55 -3.94 -3.06 15.83
N THR A 56 -4.88 -3.85 15.30
CA THR A 56 -5.52 -4.94 16.08
C THR A 56 -4.54 -6.05 16.47
N LEU A 57 -3.43 -6.20 15.75
CA LEU A 57 -2.35 -7.14 16.11
C LEU A 57 -1.36 -6.55 17.12
N GLY A 58 -1.51 -5.29 17.52
CA GLY A 58 -0.65 -4.61 18.49
C GLY A 58 0.52 -3.84 17.88
N TRP A 59 0.55 -3.62 16.56
CA TRP A 59 1.55 -2.76 15.92
C TRP A 59 1.33 -1.29 16.29
N ASN A 60 2.43 -0.53 16.45
CA ASN A 60 2.40 0.93 16.50
C ASN A 60 2.32 1.45 15.06
N VAL A 61 1.12 1.88 14.66
CA VAL A 61 0.78 2.13 13.26
C VAL A 61 0.80 3.62 12.94
N SER A 62 1.59 3.97 11.91
CA SER A 62 1.43 5.21 11.15
C SER A 62 0.93 4.90 9.74
N ALA A 63 0.15 5.81 9.17
CA ALA A 63 -0.37 5.70 7.82
C ALA A 63 -0.41 7.07 7.13
N PHE A 64 -0.39 7.10 5.82
CA PHE A 64 -0.67 8.32 5.07
C PHE A 64 -1.37 8.05 3.75
N ASP A 65 -2.17 9.02 3.35
CA ASP A 65 -2.78 9.14 2.02
C ASP A 65 -2.99 10.61 1.67
N ILE A 66 -3.23 10.91 0.42
CA ILE A 66 -3.58 12.28 -0.02
C ILE A 66 -5.03 12.62 0.25
N SER A 67 -5.90 11.61 0.44
CA SER A 67 -7.35 11.76 0.56
C SER A 67 -7.79 11.99 2.00
N ILE A 68 -8.45 13.11 2.22
CA ILE A 68 -9.13 13.38 3.51
C ILE A 68 -10.34 12.46 3.71
N GLU A 69 -11.02 12.06 2.64
CA GLU A 69 -12.17 11.15 2.72
C GLU A 69 -11.72 9.72 3.08
N GLY A 70 -10.57 9.28 2.56
CA GLY A 70 -9.92 8.03 2.99
C GLY A 70 -9.58 8.06 4.48
N ASN A 71 -8.95 9.14 4.94
CA ASN A 71 -8.64 9.33 6.36
C ASN A 71 -9.89 9.24 7.26
N LYS A 72 -10.98 9.92 6.90
CA LYS A 72 -12.23 9.87 7.69
C LYS A 72 -12.73 8.44 7.89
N LYS A 73 -12.72 7.64 6.81
CA LYS A 73 -13.15 6.23 6.88
C LYS A 73 -12.15 5.36 7.65
N ALA A 74 -10.85 5.58 7.49
CA ALA A 74 -9.83 4.89 8.26
C ALA A 74 -9.99 5.13 9.76
N MET A 75 -10.21 6.37 10.17
CA MET A 75 -10.44 6.72 11.58
C MET A 75 -11.75 6.16 12.12
N GLN A 76 -12.82 6.13 11.29
CA GLN A 76 -14.05 5.45 11.66
C GLN A 76 -13.83 3.95 11.87
N LEU A 77 -13.12 3.29 10.93
CA LEU A 77 -12.81 1.86 11.03
C LEU A 77 -11.96 1.54 12.26
N ALA A 78 -10.95 2.37 12.55
CA ALA A 78 -10.13 2.24 13.77
C ALA A 78 -10.99 2.31 15.04
N LYS A 79 -11.94 3.24 15.09
CA LYS A 79 -12.90 3.36 16.21
C LYS A 79 -13.79 2.12 16.33
N GLU A 80 -14.29 1.57 15.22
CA GLU A 80 -15.10 0.33 15.20
C GLU A 80 -14.35 -0.85 15.80
N HIS A 81 -13.02 -0.91 15.59
CA HIS A 81 -12.14 -1.95 16.13
C HIS A 81 -11.50 -1.62 17.49
N ASN A 82 -11.82 -0.46 18.10
CA ASN A 82 -11.24 0.02 19.36
C ASN A 82 -9.70 0.11 19.33
N VAL A 83 -9.12 0.52 18.22
CA VAL A 83 -7.69 0.77 18.05
C VAL A 83 -7.40 2.21 17.64
N SER A 84 -6.14 2.63 17.74
CA SER A 84 -5.67 3.93 17.27
C SER A 84 -4.59 3.78 16.22
N ILE A 85 -4.57 4.70 15.25
CA ILE A 85 -3.55 4.82 14.21
C ILE A 85 -3.16 6.30 14.05
N ASP A 86 -1.87 6.59 13.80
CA ASP A 86 -1.40 7.93 13.41
C ASP A 86 -1.56 8.07 11.89
N TYR A 87 -2.71 8.59 11.46
CA TYR A 87 -3.02 8.75 10.04
C TYR A 87 -2.84 10.20 9.60
N ARG A 88 -1.92 10.44 8.67
CA ARG A 88 -1.57 11.77 8.16
C ARG A 88 -2.06 11.96 6.73
N VAL A 89 -2.73 13.10 6.47
CA VAL A 89 -3.21 13.45 5.13
C VAL A 89 -2.19 14.36 4.45
N GLY A 90 -1.71 13.95 3.29
CA GLY A 90 -0.75 14.73 2.52
C GLY A 90 0.14 13.90 1.61
N GLN A 91 1.04 14.60 0.90
CA GLN A 91 2.07 13.99 0.08
C GLN A 91 3.31 13.68 0.91
N LEU A 92 3.91 12.52 0.69
CA LEU A 92 5.04 12.00 1.50
C LEU A 92 6.17 13.02 1.76
N PRO A 93 6.65 13.83 0.79
CA PRO A 93 7.72 14.80 1.05
C PRO A 93 7.40 15.84 2.13
N ASN A 94 6.10 16.13 2.32
CA ASN A 94 5.62 17.14 3.27
C ASN A 94 5.25 16.54 4.65
N LEU A 95 5.30 15.22 4.79
CA LEU A 95 4.95 14.52 6.02
C LEU A 95 6.22 14.30 6.87
N LYS A 96 6.12 14.67 8.15
CA LYS A 96 7.25 14.59 9.08
C LYS A 96 7.31 13.20 9.70
N PHE A 97 8.06 12.30 9.08
CA PHE A 97 8.49 11.04 9.68
C PHE A 97 10.00 11.07 9.89
N ASP A 98 10.48 10.56 11.01
CA ASP A 98 11.90 10.56 11.30
C ASP A 98 12.66 9.49 10.49
N PRO A 99 13.94 9.70 10.16
CA PRO A 99 14.76 8.66 9.56
C PRO A 99 14.85 7.42 10.47
N GLY A 100 14.74 6.23 9.87
CA GLY A 100 14.81 4.97 10.63
C GLY A 100 13.73 4.83 11.71
N GLN A 101 12.55 5.40 11.51
CA GLN A 101 11.46 5.36 12.50
C GLN A 101 10.77 4.00 12.54
N PHE A 102 10.67 3.30 11.40
CA PHE A 102 9.80 2.13 11.26
C PHE A 102 10.56 0.82 11.18
N ASP A 103 10.01 -0.22 11.81
CA ASP A 103 10.48 -1.61 11.72
C ASP A 103 9.96 -2.28 10.44
N ALA A 104 8.81 -1.81 9.92
CA ALA A 104 8.24 -2.28 8.67
C ALA A 104 7.58 -1.13 7.88
N ILE A 105 7.49 -1.30 6.55
CA ILE A 105 6.70 -0.45 5.66
C ILE A 105 5.84 -1.34 4.77
N ALA A 106 4.56 -1.00 4.61
CA ALA A 106 3.63 -1.72 3.74
C ALA A 106 3.13 -0.81 2.62
N LEU A 107 3.24 -1.29 1.38
CA LEU A 107 2.80 -0.64 0.15
C LEU A 107 1.84 -1.57 -0.59
N ILE A 108 0.57 -1.53 -0.20
CA ILE A 108 -0.46 -2.40 -0.77
C ILE A 108 -1.30 -1.62 -1.78
N TYR A 109 -1.13 -1.94 -3.05
CA TYR A 109 -1.70 -1.21 -4.20
C TYR A 109 -1.35 0.29 -4.20
N ALA A 110 -0.19 0.65 -3.66
CA ALA A 110 0.35 2.00 -3.65
C ALA A 110 0.92 2.39 -5.02
N HIS A 111 0.05 2.63 -5.99
CA HIS A 111 0.41 2.98 -7.36
C HIS A 111 0.74 4.48 -7.47
N PHE A 112 1.90 4.89 -6.98
CA PHE A 112 2.37 6.27 -7.16
C PHE A 112 2.58 6.60 -8.65
N PRO A 113 2.32 7.85 -9.09
CA PRO A 113 2.66 8.30 -10.43
C PRO A 113 4.14 8.06 -10.76
N LEU A 114 4.43 7.63 -12.00
CA LEU A 114 5.77 7.22 -12.42
C LEU A 114 6.86 8.28 -12.13
N ASN A 115 6.54 9.55 -12.36
CA ASN A 115 7.46 10.68 -12.18
C ASN A 115 7.86 10.96 -10.72
N ILE A 116 7.20 10.33 -9.74
CA ILE A 116 7.51 10.47 -8.31
C ILE A 116 7.74 9.12 -7.62
N ARG A 117 7.44 8.00 -8.26
CA ARG A 117 7.45 6.66 -7.66
C ARG A 117 8.80 6.29 -7.04
N THR A 118 9.86 6.36 -7.83
CA THR A 118 11.22 6.05 -7.36
C THR A 118 11.68 7.01 -6.26
N GLU A 119 11.35 8.30 -6.35
CA GLU A 119 11.63 9.26 -5.28
C GLU A 119 10.89 8.89 -3.99
N TYR A 120 9.60 8.52 -4.08
CA TYR A 120 8.82 8.10 -2.92
C TYR A 120 9.35 6.80 -2.30
N HIS A 121 9.77 5.82 -3.11
CA HIS A 121 10.41 4.60 -2.60
C HIS A 121 11.72 4.93 -1.85
N LYS A 122 12.56 5.85 -2.37
CA LYS A 122 13.77 6.33 -1.68
C LYS A 122 13.46 7.07 -0.37
N LEU A 123 12.43 7.92 -0.36
CA LEU A 123 12.00 8.61 0.86
C LEU A 123 11.48 7.63 1.90
N LEU A 124 10.72 6.62 1.50
CA LEU A 124 10.24 5.55 2.38
C LEU A 124 11.39 4.71 2.91
N ASP A 125 12.36 4.35 2.05
CA ASP A 125 13.58 3.66 2.47
C ASP A 125 14.30 4.39 3.62
N GLN A 126 14.43 5.72 3.54
CA GLN A 126 15.04 6.52 4.62
C GLN A 126 14.27 6.43 5.96
N LYS A 127 12.97 6.13 5.93
CA LYS A 127 12.14 5.99 7.13
C LYS A 127 12.20 4.58 7.72
N LEU A 128 12.64 3.60 6.95
CA LEU A 128 12.81 2.23 7.39
C LEU A 128 14.15 2.05 8.13
N LYS A 129 14.11 1.37 9.27
CA LYS A 129 15.31 0.98 10.01
C LYS A 129 16.19 0.02 9.20
N LYS A 130 17.47 0.03 9.42
CA LYS A 130 18.35 -1.07 9.00
C LYS A 130 17.82 -2.39 9.59
N GLY A 131 17.74 -3.44 8.77
CA GLY A 131 17.12 -4.71 9.12
C GLY A 131 15.60 -4.71 9.13
N GLY A 132 14.96 -3.56 8.87
CA GLY A 132 13.51 -3.44 8.72
C GLY A 132 13.01 -4.06 7.42
N ASN A 133 11.71 -4.35 7.36
CA ASN A 133 11.11 -5.04 6.23
C ASN A 133 10.17 -4.13 5.44
N ILE A 134 10.16 -4.31 4.10
CA ILE A 134 9.14 -3.76 3.24
C ILE A 134 8.25 -4.88 2.71
N ILE A 135 6.93 -4.67 2.71
CA ILE A 135 5.92 -5.57 2.14
C ILE A 135 5.20 -4.80 1.04
N LEU A 136 5.27 -5.28 -0.19
CA LEU A 136 4.63 -4.64 -1.32
C LEU A 136 3.81 -5.66 -2.12
N GLU A 137 2.54 -5.33 -2.39
CA GLU A 137 1.73 -5.95 -3.43
C GLU A 137 1.15 -4.88 -4.34
N ALA A 138 1.34 -5.02 -5.64
CA ALA A 138 0.85 -4.08 -6.62
C ALA A 138 0.46 -4.78 -7.91
N PHE A 139 -0.47 -4.21 -8.68
CA PHE A 139 -0.80 -4.74 -9.99
C PHE A 139 0.40 -4.71 -10.92
N SER A 140 0.65 -5.84 -11.58
CA SER A 140 1.70 -5.96 -12.58
C SER A 140 1.30 -5.39 -13.93
N LYS A 141 2.26 -5.19 -14.83
CA LYS A 141 1.99 -4.76 -16.22
C LYS A 141 1.09 -5.74 -16.96
N ASN A 142 1.17 -7.04 -16.64
CA ASN A 142 0.30 -8.06 -17.21
C ASN A 142 -1.17 -7.94 -16.76
N ASN A 143 -1.46 -7.20 -15.68
CA ASN A 143 -2.84 -6.96 -15.24
C ASN A 143 -3.69 -6.20 -16.27
N LEU A 144 -3.08 -5.45 -17.20
CA LEU A 144 -3.83 -4.75 -18.25
C LEU A 144 -4.68 -5.69 -19.11
N GLU A 145 -4.18 -6.87 -19.43
CA GLU A 145 -4.93 -7.86 -20.17
C GLU A 145 -6.17 -8.35 -19.40
N TYR A 146 -6.01 -8.64 -18.12
CA TYR A 146 -7.13 -9.04 -17.25
C TYR A 146 -8.16 -7.92 -17.10
N ARG A 147 -7.67 -6.71 -16.79
CA ARG A 147 -8.52 -5.53 -16.63
C ARG A 147 -9.30 -5.16 -17.89
N SER A 148 -8.71 -5.34 -19.08
CA SER A 148 -9.41 -5.08 -20.37
C SER A 148 -10.61 -6.00 -20.58
N LYS A 149 -10.54 -7.23 -20.07
CA LYS A 149 -11.62 -8.22 -20.12
C LYS A 149 -12.66 -8.03 -19.02
N ASN A 150 -12.22 -7.57 -17.84
CA ASN A 150 -13.08 -7.34 -16.69
C ASN A 150 -12.61 -6.09 -15.89
N PRO A 151 -13.22 -4.92 -16.12
CA PRO A 151 -12.86 -3.69 -15.40
C PRO A 151 -13.03 -3.75 -13.87
N LYS A 152 -13.81 -4.71 -13.33
CA LYS A 152 -14.01 -4.90 -11.88
C LYS A 152 -12.77 -5.43 -11.17
N ILE A 153 -11.79 -5.97 -11.90
CA ILE A 153 -10.49 -6.36 -11.36
C ILE A 153 -9.76 -5.17 -10.77
N GLY A 154 -9.98 -3.98 -11.32
CA GLY A 154 -9.34 -2.77 -10.85
C GLY A 154 -7.91 -2.59 -11.35
N GLY A 155 -7.16 -1.82 -10.60
CA GLY A 155 -5.80 -1.40 -10.97
C GLY A 155 -5.77 -0.19 -11.91
N PRO A 156 -4.58 0.36 -12.15
CA PRO A 156 -4.36 1.42 -13.12
C PRO A 156 -4.70 1.00 -14.55
N PRO A 157 -5.22 1.92 -15.39
CA PRO A 157 -5.56 1.64 -16.78
C PRO A 157 -4.38 1.74 -17.75
N THR A 158 -3.20 2.12 -17.28
CA THR A 158 -2.01 2.35 -18.11
C THR A 158 -0.78 1.68 -17.50
N THR A 159 0.18 1.29 -18.34
CA THR A 159 1.41 0.59 -17.93
C THR A 159 2.31 1.39 -17.01
N GLU A 160 2.29 2.72 -17.12
CA GLU A 160 3.16 3.63 -16.37
C GLU A 160 2.91 3.58 -14.86
N LEU A 161 1.71 3.21 -14.45
CA LEU A 161 1.33 3.08 -13.04
C LEU A 161 1.47 1.65 -12.52
N LEU A 162 1.73 0.69 -13.39
CA LEU A 162 1.87 -0.73 -13.06
C LEU A 162 3.33 -1.10 -12.80
N PHE A 163 3.55 -2.26 -12.22
CA PHE A 163 4.87 -2.70 -11.79
C PHE A 163 5.38 -3.89 -12.60
N SER A 164 6.70 -3.99 -12.72
CA SER A 164 7.40 -5.19 -13.13
C SER A 164 8.42 -5.62 -12.07
N ILE A 165 8.86 -6.87 -12.15
CA ILE A 165 9.93 -7.41 -11.28
C ILE A 165 11.19 -6.57 -11.37
N ASP A 166 11.59 -6.15 -12.58
CA ASP A 166 12.82 -5.40 -12.78
C ASP A 166 12.77 -4.00 -12.18
N GLU A 167 11.61 -3.32 -12.25
CA GLU A 167 11.41 -2.02 -11.59
C GLU A 167 11.51 -2.14 -10.06
N ILE A 168 10.93 -3.20 -9.47
CA ILE A 168 11.05 -3.45 -8.03
C ILE A 168 12.49 -3.73 -7.64
N LYS A 169 13.22 -4.57 -8.38
CA LYS A 169 14.65 -4.83 -8.13
C LYS A 169 15.49 -3.55 -8.18
N SER A 170 15.20 -2.67 -9.13
CA SER A 170 15.92 -1.40 -9.28
C SER A 170 15.61 -0.43 -8.14
N ASP A 171 14.34 -0.32 -7.73
CA ASP A 171 13.94 0.60 -6.67
C ASP A 171 14.41 0.15 -5.27
N PHE A 172 14.63 -1.17 -5.07
CA PHE A 172 15.03 -1.79 -3.79
C PHE A 172 16.32 -2.60 -3.91
N GLU A 173 17.33 -2.07 -4.63
CA GLU A 173 18.62 -2.75 -4.86
C GLU A 173 19.43 -2.99 -3.57
N ASN A 174 19.19 -2.19 -2.52
CA ASN A 174 19.81 -2.29 -1.20
C ASN A 174 19.06 -3.21 -0.23
N TYR A 175 18.22 -4.12 -0.75
CA TYR A 175 17.45 -5.06 0.06
C TYR A 175 17.87 -6.51 -0.20
N GLU A 176 17.92 -7.29 0.87
CA GLU A 176 17.84 -8.75 0.77
C GLU A 176 16.42 -9.12 0.33
N ILE A 177 16.31 -9.77 -0.83
CA ILE A 177 15.01 -10.20 -1.38
C ILE A 177 14.58 -11.48 -0.66
N LEU A 178 13.51 -11.40 0.14
CA LEU A 178 12.91 -12.56 0.82
C LEU A 178 11.82 -13.20 -0.05
N GLU A 179 11.07 -12.39 -0.79
CA GLU A 179 10.10 -12.82 -1.79
C GLU A 179 10.03 -11.79 -2.91
N LEU A 180 10.09 -12.23 -4.16
CA LEU A 180 9.80 -11.39 -5.32
C LEU A 180 9.24 -12.25 -6.44
N VAL A 181 7.95 -12.10 -6.69
CA VAL A 181 7.22 -12.91 -7.65
C VAL A 181 6.14 -12.10 -8.35
N GLU A 182 5.97 -12.32 -9.64
CA GLU A 182 4.76 -11.94 -10.37
C GLU A 182 3.85 -13.16 -10.48
N LYS A 183 2.58 -13.03 -10.12
CA LYS A 183 1.64 -14.14 -10.12
C LYS A 183 0.20 -13.70 -10.39
N GLU A 184 -0.57 -14.64 -10.91
CA GLU A 184 -2.01 -14.51 -11.01
C GLU A 184 -2.67 -14.81 -9.66
N ILE A 185 -3.64 -14.01 -9.28
CA ILE A 185 -4.42 -14.17 -8.06
C ILE A 185 -5.92 -13.98 -8.34
N GLU A 186 -6.75 -14.57 -7.50
CA GLU A 186 -8.18 -14.28 -7.48
C GLU A 186 -8.44 -13.16 -6.47
N LEU A 187 -8.99 -12.07 -6.94
CA LEU A 187 -9.32 -10.88 -6.16
C LEU A 187 -10.77 -10.94 -5.68
N SER A 188 -11.00 -10.63 -4.40
CA SER A 188 -12.32 -10.51 -3.79
C SER A 188 -12.28 -9.42 -2.71
N GLU A 189 -12.03 -8.17 -3.12
CA GLU A 189 -11.81 -7.05 -2.22
C GLU A 189 -12.76 -5.88 -2.55
N GLY A 190 -13.88 -5.79 -1.84
CA GLY A 190 -14.84 -4.68 -1.97
C GLY A 190 -15.45 -4.53 -3.36
N LEU A 191 -15.55 -3.30 -3.83
CA LEU A 191 -16.24 -2.97 -5.09
C LEU A 191 -15.34 -3.05 -6.34
N TYR A 192 -14.03 -2.89 -6.17
CA TYR A 192 -13.11 -2.61 -7.28
C TYR A 192 -12.00 -3.63 -7.51
N HIS A 193 -11.86 -4.62 -6.65
CA HIS A 193 -10.88 -5.69 -6.81
C HIS A 193 -11.61 -7.04 -6.82
N ASN A 194 -12.19 -7.40 -7.99
CA ASN A 194 -12.98 -8.63 -8.12
C ASN A 194 -12.66 -9.37 -9.41
N GLY A 195 -12.22 -10.62 -9.28
CA GLY A 195 -11.87 -11.53 -10.36
C GLY A 195 -10.37 -11.77 -10.49
N LYS A 196 -9.99 -12.51 -11.53
CA LYS A 196 -8.61 -12.93 -11.76
C LYS A 196 -7.75 -11.76 -12.24
N GLY A 197 -6.67 -11.45 -11.53
CA GLY A 197 -5.72 -10.39 -11.88
C GLY A 197 -4.28 -10.84 -11.74
N SER A 198 -3.33 -9.99 -12.15
CA SER A 198 -1.89 -10.23 -12.04
C SER A 198 -1.24 -9.17 -11.16
N VAL A 199 -0.44 -9.63 -10.17
CA VAL A 199 0.25 -8.78 -9.21
C VAL A 199 1.72 -9.11 -9.12
N VAL A 200 2.54 -8.11 -8.74
CA VAL A 200 3.88 -8.31 -8.21
C VAL A 200 3.79 -8.29 -6.69
N ARG A 201 4.41 -9.27 -6.04
CA ARG A 201 4.62 -9.36 -4.60
C ARG A 201 6.09 -9.22 -4.29
N PHE A 202 6.40 -8.40 -3.31
CA PHE A 202 7.77 -8.22 -2.84
C PHE A 202 7.81 -8.14 -1.32
N VAL A 203 8.71 -8.91 -0.73
CA VAL A 203 9.14 -8.77 0.66
C VAL A 203 10.65 -8.64 0.65
N GLY A 204 11.14 -7.53 1.18
CA GLY A 204 12.57 -7.26 1.27
C GLY A 204 12.98 -6.84 2.66
N ARG A 205 14.22 -7.18 3.05
CA ARG A 205 14.86 -6.73 4.28
C ARG A 205 15.96 -5.73 3.94
N LYS A 206 15.89 -4.53 4.51
CA LYS A 206 16.90 -3.49 4.31
C LYS A 206 18.25 -3.88 4.88
N THR A 207 19.32 -3.84 4.05
CA THR A 207 20.66 -4.31 4.45
C THR A 207 21.55 -3.22 5.03
N HIS A 208 21.35 -1.94 4.65
CA HIS A 208 22.22 -0.80 5.04
C HIS A 208 21.45 0.36 5.66
#